data_0c446acc9ee786a23356299559acccf1
#
_entry.id   0c446acc9ee786a23356299559acccf1
#
_cell.length_a   1.000
_cell.length_b   1.000
_cell.length_c   1.000
_cell.angle_alpha   90.00
_cell.angle_beta   90.00
_cell.angle_gamma   90.00
#
_symmetry.space_group_name_H-M   'P 1'
#
loop_
_entity.id
_entity.type
_entity.pdbx_description
1 polymer ?
#
loop_
_entity_poly.entity_id
_entity_poly.type
_entity_poly.pdbx_seq_one_letter_code
_entity_poly.pdbx_strand_id
1 'polypeptide(L)'
;WPEVRIILRGDSGFARDNTMLWCESNDVYYVLGLAKNSRLLDMIGNALLAASVRYLQTGVAARVFTRFFYRTRDSWSTERRVIAKAEQLPKGANPRFIVTNLPEDYAEPKALYEELYCARGDMENRIKEQQLDLFADRTSAGTLRANQLRLWFSSFAYVLVSALRRVALKGTRLADASCGTIRLKLFKIAALVEVSVRRFVIHLASACPYQDVFRKACRNLHYPLRT
;
A
#
# COMPACT_ATOMS: atom_id res chain seq x y z
N TRP A 1 15.92 15.68 0.92
CA TRP A 1 14.76 16.14 1.73
C TRP A 1 15.10 16.06 3.23
N PRO A 2 15.92 16.99 3.74
CA PRO A 2 16.40 16.91 5.12
C PRO A 2 15.28 17.04 6.16
N GLU A 3 14.15 17.66 5.78
CA GLU A 3 13.00 17.85 6.68
C GLU A 3 11.96 16.71 6.62
N VAL A 4 12.18 15.70 5.78
CA VAL A 4 11.19 14.63 5.57
C VAL A 4 11.53 13.40 6.42
N ARG A 5 10.64 13.04 7.32
CA ARG A 5 10.73 11.79 8.08
C ARG A 5 10.37 10.60 7.19
N ILE A 6 11.31 9.69 6.98
CA ILE A 6 11.12 8.49 6.16
C ILE A 6 10.81 7.30 7.07
N ILE A 7 9.76 6.54 6.75
CA ILE A 7 9.42 5.30 7.44
C ILE A 7 9.32 4.17 6.40
N LEU A 8 10.26 3.23 6.46
CA LEU A 8 10.24 2.00 5.66
C LEU A 8 9.21 1.02 6.22
N ARG A 9 8.28 0.57 5.40
CA ARG A 9 7.33 -0.50 5.75
C ARG A 9 7.54 -1.72 4.86
N GLY A 10 7.59 -2.90 5.46
CA GLY A 10 7.80 -4.14 4.72
C GLY A 10 7.24 -5.37 5.43
N ASP A 11 7.19 -6.48 4.74
CA ASP A 11 6.86 -7.78 5.33
C ASP A 11 8.06 -8.41 6.05
N SER A 12 7.90 -9.64 6.50
CA SER A 12 8.96 -10.35 7.24
C SER A 12 10.20 -10.68 6.40
N GLY A 13 10.12 -10.63 5.10
CA GLY A 13 11.28 -10.82 4.21
C GLY A 13 12.28 -9.66 4.28
N PHE A 14 11.85 -8.48 4.71
CA PHE A 14 12.69 -7.30 4.88
C PHE A 14 13.27 -7.12 6.28
N ALA A 15 12.83 -7.90 7.28
CA ALA A 15 13.34 -7.84 8.66
C ALA A 15 14.73 -8.49 8.79
N ARG A 16 15.66 -8.02 7.98
CA ARG A 16 17.06 -8.47 7.95
C ARG A 16 17.96 -7.48 8.67
N ASP A 17 18.97 -7.98 9.36
CA ASP A 17 19.88 -7.16 10.15
C ASP A 17 20.49 -6.02 9.33
N ASN A 18 21.04 -6.35 8.15
CA ASN A 18 21.63 -5.34 7.25
C ASN A 18 20.67 -4.22 6.87
N THR A 19 19.39 -4.54 6.59
CA THR A 19 18.38 -3.55 6.24
C THR A 19 18.09 -2.64 7.43
N MET A 20 17.92 -3.22 8.62
CA MET A 20 17.61 -2.48 9.84
C MET A 20 18.80 -1.61 10.27
N LEU A 21 20.03 -2.15 10.26
CA LEU A 21 21.25 -1.38 10.55
C LEU A 21 21.43 -0.20 9.58
N TRP A 22 21.19 -0.43 8.30
CA TRP A 22 21.26 0.67 7.33
C TRP A 22 20.25 1.77 7.64
N CYS A 23 19.01 1.40 7.96
CA CYS A 23 17.99 2.38 8.37
C CYS A 23 18.41 3.13 9.62
N GLU A 24 18.90 2.43 10.64
CA GLU A 24 19.37 2.98 11.92
C GLU A 24 20.54 3.97 11.72
N SER A 25 21.44 3.68 10.77
CA SER A 25 22.61 4.51 10.45
C SER A 25 22.30 5.71 9.54
N ASN A 26 21.11 5.77 8.93
CA ASN A 26 20.74 6.83 7.98
C ASN A 26 19.48 7.61 8.40
N ASP A 27 19.12 7.60 9.67
CA ASP A 27 17.96 8.28 10.24
C ASP A 27 16.63 7.88 9.53
N VAL A 28 16.55 6.65 9.05
CA VAL A 28 15.34 6.07 8.47
C VAL A 28 14.64 5.23 9.51
N TYR A 29 13.39 5.53 9.78
CA TYR A 29 12.55 4.69 10.61
C TYR A 29 12.06 3.47 9.83
N TYR A 30 11.72 2.40 10.55
CA TYR A 30 11.12 1.24 9.92
C TYR A 30 10.02 0.59 10.79
N VAL A 31 9.08 -0.07 10.11
CA VAL A 31 8.09 -0.96 10.69
C VAL A 31 7.99 -2.20 9.79
N LEU A 32 8.64 -3.27 10.20
CA LEU A 32 8.77 -4.49 9.39
C LEU A 32 8.04 -5.64 10.06
N GLY A 33 7.37 -6.47 9.26
CA GLY A 33 6.81 -7.72 9.75
C GLY A 33 7.93 -8.60 10.32
N LEU A 34 7.61 -9.42 11.32
CA LEU A 34 8.54 -10.39 11.87
C LEU A 34 7.89 -11.77 11.85
N ALA A 35 8.58 -12.75 11.28
CA ALA A 35 8.11 -14.13 11.24
C ALA A 35 8.04 -14.71 12.67
N LYS A 36 6.91 -15.36 12.98
CA LYS A 36 6.73 -16.02 14.28
C LYS A 36 7.71 -17.18 14.46
N ASN A 37 8.19 -17.34 15.67
CA ASN A 37 8.97 -18.50 16.14
C ASN A 37 8.60 -18.86 17.57
N SER A 38 9.08 -20.00 18.08
CA SER A 38 8.75 -20.48 19.44
C SER A 38 9.09 -19.46 20.52
N ARG A 39 10.29 -18.85 20.48
CA ARG A 39 10.71 -17.86 21.49
C ARG A 39 9.80 -16.64 21.55
N LEU A 40 9.37 -16.12 20.37
CA LEU A 40 8.43 -15.00 20.31
C LEU A 40 7.05 -15.39 20.87
N LEU A 41 6.61 -16.63 20.62
CA LEU A 41 5.36 -17.13 21.18
C LEU A 41 5.43 -17.27 22.71
N ASP A 42 6.53 -17.77 23.22
CA ASP A 42 6.77 -17.91 24.67
C ASP A 42 6.74 -16.54 25.37
N MET A 43 7.37 -15.52 24.74
CA MET A 43 7.40 -14.14 25.28
C MET A 43 6.02 -13.49 25.39
N ILE A 44 5.05 -13.91 24.58
CA ILE A 44 3.69 -13.36 24.59
C ILE A 44 2.64 -14.29 25.19
N GLY A 45 3.05 -15.35 25.89
CA GLY A 45 2.14 -16.35 26.46
C GLY A 45 1.01 -15.72 27.30
N ASN A 46 1.33 -14.78 28.18
CA ASN A 46 0.34 -14.05 28.99
C ASN A 46 -0.63 -13.22 28.14
N ALA A 47 -0.16 -12.58 27.07
CA ALA A 47 -1.02 -11.80 26.19
C ALA A 47 -1.94 -12.71 25.36
N LEU A 48 -1.47 -13.89 24.94
CA LEU A 48 -2.29 -14.91 24.27
C LEU A 48 -3.36 -15.45 25.21
N LEU A 49 -3.01 -15.73 26.46
CA LEU A 49 -3.97 -16.17 27.48
C LEU A 49 -5.04 -15.10 27.71
N ALA A 50 -4.65 -13.85 27.87
CA ALA A 50 -5.58 -12.74 28.05
C ALA A 50 -6.53 -12.56 26.84
N ALA A 51 -6.03 -12.72 25.61
CA ALA A 51 -6.86 -12.69 24.42
C ALA A 51 -7.85 -13.87 24.38
N SER A 52 -7.41 -15.08 24.76
CA SER A 52 -8.25 -16.27 24.84
C SER A 52 -9.37 -16.11 25.87
N VAL A 53 -9.06 -15.60 27.07
CA VAL A 53 -10.05 -15.37 28.13
C VAL A 53 -11.11 -14.36 27.66
N ARG A 54 -10.70 -13.24 27.05
CA ARG A 54 -11.64 -12.26 26.49
C ARG A 54 -12.54 -12.86 25.41
N TYR A 55 -11.97 -13.68 24.54
CA TYR A 55 -12.75 -14.38 23.51
C TYR A 55 -13.79 -15.31 24.11
N LEU A 56 -13.42 -16.10 25.13
CA LEU A 56 -14.35 -17.00 25.82
C LEU A 56 -15.49 -16.25 26.52
N GLN A 57 -15.20 -15.06 27.05
CA GLN A 57 -16.21 -14.23 27.73
C GLN A 57 -17.19 -13.54 26.77
N THR A 58 -16.71 -13.15 25.58
CA THR A 58 -17.47 -12.29 24.68
C THR A 58 -17.98 -12.99 23.43
N GLY A 59 -17.41 -14.13 23.06
CA GLY A 59 -17.65 -14.80 21.78
C GLY A 59 -17.11 -14.04 20.55
N VAL A 60 -16.47 -12.87 20.75
CA VAL A 60 -15.97 -12.01 19.69
C VAL A 60 -14.44 -12.08 19.65
N ALA A 61 -13.86 -12.01 18.43
CA ALA A 61 -12.42 -12.00 18.25
C ALA A 61 -11.73 -10.97 19.15
N ALA A 62 -10.79 -11.40 19.95
CA ALA A 62 -10.11 -10.57 20.95
C ALA A 62 -8.65 -10.34 20.60
N ARG A 63 -8.16 -9.12 20.86
CA ARG A 63 -6.77 -8.71 20.60
C ARG A 63 -6.15 -8.09 21.83
N VAL A 64 -4.91 -8.45 22.09
CA VAL A 64 -4.05 -7.84 23.11
C VAL A 64 -2.74 -7.46 22.43
N PHE A 65 -2.32 -6.21 22.62
CA PHE A 65 -1.05 -5.73 22.09
C PHE A 65 -0.05 -5.61 23.21
N THR A 66 1.19 -6.01 22.95
CA THR A 66 2.31 -5.90 23.88
C THR A 66 3.58 -5.49 23.15
N ARG A 67 4.56 -4.99 23.88
CA ARG A 67 5.87 -4.59 23.39
C ARG A 67 6.96 -5.19 24.25
N PHE A 68 8.07 -5.54 23.64
CA PHE A 68 9.26 -6.05 24.31
C PHE A 68 10.48 -5.86 23.40
N PHE A 69 11.67 -6.03 23.96
CA PHE A 69 12.90 -6.09 23.19
C PHE A 69 13.22 -7.53 22.84
N TYR A 70 13.70 -7.74 21.62
CA TYR A 70 14.01 -9.07 21.10
C TYR A 70 15.26 -9.02 20.23
N ARG A 71 16.05 -10.07 20.34
CA ARG A 71 17.19 -10.36 19.47
C ARG A 71 17.13 -11.82 19.02
N THR A 72 17.39 -12.07 17.74
CA THR A 72 17.62 -13.42 17.23
C THR A 72 18.92 -13.99 17.80
N ARG A 73 19.08 -15.32 17.79
CA ARG A 73 20.30 -15.93 18.33
C ARG A 73 21.54 -15.51 17.53
N ASP A 74 21.46 -15.62 16.20
CA ASP A 74 22.62 -15.56 15.32
C ASP A 74 22.54 -14.50 14.21
N SER A 75 21.34 -14.00 13.89
CA SER A 75 21.15 -13.17 12.70
C SER A 75 21.00 -11.68 12.96
N TRP A 76 20.74 -11.24 14.20
CA TRP A 76 20.67 -9.82 14.54
C TRP A 76 21.84 -9.41 15.42
N SER A 77 22.48 -8.34 15.07
CA SER A 77 23.62 -7.76 15.79
C SER A 77 23.22 -7.14 17.13
N THR A 78 21.99 -6.59 17.22
CA THR A 78 21.50 -5.89 18.40
C THR A 78 20.06 -6.27 18.74
N GLU A 79 19.63 -5.95 19.95
CA GLU A 79 18.24 -6.01 20.37
C GLU A 79 17.42 -4.91 19.70
N ARG A 80 16.19 -5.24 19.31
CA ARG A 80 15.26 -4.30 18.72
C ARG A 80 13.88 -4.42 19.32
N ARG A 81 13.15 -3.33 19.33
CA ARG A 81 11.79 -3.29 19.85
C ARG A 81 10.85 -4.04 18.92
N VAL A 82 10.13 -4.99 19.51
CA VAL A 82 9.09 -5.79 18.86
C VAL A 82 7.74 -5.44 19.45
N ILE A 83 6.75 -5.30 18.58
CA ILE A 83 5.35 -5.20 18.96
C ILE A 83 4.67 -6.49 18.53
N ALA A 84 3.94 -7.09 19.45
CA ALA A 84 3.17 -8.28 19.21
C ALA A 84 1.67 -8.00 19.31
N LYS A 85 0.94 -8.54 18.34
CA LYS A 85 -0.52 -8.69 18.39
C LYS A 85 -0.84 -10.13 18.78
N ALA A 86 -1.24 -10.35 20.01
CA ALA A 86 -1.86 -11.59 20.47
C ALA A 86 -3.35 -11.55 20.11
N GLU A 87 -3.79 -12.39 19.19
CA GLU A 87 -5.17 -12.41 18.70
C GLU A 87 -5.75 -13.81 18.85
N GLN A 88 -6.96 -13.90 19.43
CA GLN A 88 -7.77 -15.12 19.45
C GLN A 88 -8.95 -14.96 18.50
N LEU A 89 -9.04 -15.88 17.56
CA LEU A 89 -10.11 -15.99 16.56
C LEU A 89 -10.93 -17.28 16.80
N PRO A 90 -12.11 -17.44 16.17
CA PRO A 90 -12.86 -18.71 16.22
C PRO A 90 -12.03 -19.93 15.75
N LYS A 91 -11.09 -19.71 14.84
CA LYS A 91 -10.20 -20.75 14.29
C LYS A 91 -8.94 -20.99 15.12
N GLY A 92 -8.77 -20.30 16.26
CA GLY A 92 -7.60 -20.41 17.13
C GLY A 92 -6.76 -19.13 17.22
N ALA A 93 -5.61 -19.25 17.89
CA ALA A 93 -4.68 -18.14 18.10
C ALA A 93 -4.00 -17.69 16.79
N ASN A 94 -3.94 -16.39 16.56
CA ASN A 94 -3.33 -15.77 15.37
C ASN A 94 -2.34 -14.67 15.78
N PRO A 95 -1.23 -15.01 16.43
CA PRO A 95 -0.22 -14.03 16.80
C PRO A 95 0.50 -13.45 15.59
N ARG A 96 0.81 -12.15 15.66
CA ARG A 96 1.60 -11.43 14.66
C ARG A 96 2.61 -10.53 15.34
N PHE A 97 3.74 -10.31 14.68
CA PHE A 97 4.84 -9.52 15.22
C PHE A 97 5.33 -8.53 14.19
N ILE A 98 5.74 -7.36 14.69
CA ILE A 98 6.48 -6.36 13.90
C ILE A 98 7.69 -5.90 14.71
N VAL A 99 8.75 -5.52 14.01
CA VAL A 99 9.95 -4.91 14.58
C VAL A 99 10.07 -3.47 14.11
N THR A 100 10.53 -2.58 14.97
CA THR A 100 10.60 -1.14 14.69
C THR A 100 11.69 -0.44 15.48
N ASN A 101 12.27 0.63 14.90
CA ASN A 101 13.14 1.60 15.58
C ASN A 101 12.43 2.93 15.87
N LEU A 102 11.12 3.04 15.61
CA LEU A 102 10.37 4.24 15.99
C LEU A 102 10.48 4.49 17.50
N PRO A 103 10.56 5.75 17.97
CA PRO A 103 10.56 6.09 19.40
C PRO A 103 9.35 5.48 20.13
N GLU A 104 9.47 5.23 21.44
CA GLU A 104 8.40 4.61 22.21
C GLU A 104 7.15 5.50 22.34
N ASP A 105 7.37 6.79 22.36
CA ASP A 105 6.35 7.84 22.44
C ASP A 105 5.70 8.18 21.10
N TYR A 106 6.18 7.59 19.99
CA TYR A 106 5.65 7.84 18.64
C TYR A 106 4.16 7.46 18.53
N ALA A 107 3.81 6.28 18.99
CA ALA A 107 2.41 5.83 19.06
C ALA A 107 2.30 4.55 19.92
N GLU A 108 1.10 4.30 20.43
CA GLU A 108 0.78 3.09 21.14
C GLU A 108 0.94 1.82 20.27
N PRO A 109 1.28 0.65 20.84
CA PRO A 109 1.49 -0.60 20.11
C PRO A 109 0.36 -0.98 19.15
N LYS A 110 -0.89 -0.73 19.53
CA LYS A 110 -2.06 -0.96 18.70
C LYS A 110 -2.05 -0.08 17.45
N ALA A 111 -1.86 1.22 17.61
CA ALA A 111 -1.82 2.18 16.51
C ALA A 111 -0.65 1.89 15.55
N LEU A 112 0.54 1.59 16.08
CA LEU A 112 1.69 1.19 15.25
C LEU A 112 1.38 -0.04 14.40
N TYR A 113 0.66 -1.02 14.95
CA TYR A 113 0.31 -2.22 14.21
C TYR A 113 -0.85 -1.97 13.24
N GLU A 114 -2.00 -1.45 13.72
CA GLU A 114 -3.23 -1.36 12.93
C GLU A 114 -3.19 -0.21 11.90
N GLU A 115 -2.69 0.97 12.29
CA GLU A 115 -2.73 2.16 11.45
C GLU A 115 -1.48 2.31 10.59
N LEU A 116 -0.30 2.01 11.13
CA LEU A 116 0.95 2.20 10.40
C LEU A 116 1.37 0.94 9.64
N TYR A 117 1.46 -0.23 10.30
CA TYR A 117 1.90 -1.45 9.65
C TYR A 117 0.84 -2.01 8.69
N CYS A 118 -0.42 -2.12 9.12
CA CYS A 118 -1.50 -2.68 8.30
C CYS A 118 -1.84 -1.79 7.09
N ALA A 119 -1.62 -0.47 7.14
CA ALA A 119 -1.74 0.42 6.00
C ALA A 119 -0.79 0.07 4.82
N ARG A 120 0.16 -0.85 5.04
CA ARG A 120 0.93 -1.51 3.97
C ARG A 120 0.04 -2.19 2.92
N GLY A 121 -1.15 -2.65 3.29
CA GLY A 121 -2.12 -3.25 2.37
C GLY A 121 -2.48 -2.34 1.19
N ASP A 122 -2.43 -1.03 1.36
CA ASP A 122 -2.64 -0.07 0.27
C ASP A 122 -1.58 -0.22 -0.83
N MET A 123 -0.33 -0.45 -0.46
CA MET A 123 0.75 -0.70 -1.42
C MET A 123 0.48 -1.95 -2.26
N GLU A 124 0.02 -3.03 -1.64
CA GLU A 124 -0.32 -4.27 -2.35
C GLU A 124 -1.45 -4.04 -3.36
N ASN A 125 -2.45 -3.24 -3.01
CA ASN A 125 -3.52 -2.87 -3.93
C ASN A 125 -2.99 -2.02 -5.10
N ARG A 126 -2.06 -1.07 -4.85
CA ARG A 126 -1.43 -0.26 -5.91
C ARG A 126 -0.56 -1.11 -6.84
N ILE A 127 0.18 -2.06 -6.29
CA ILE A 127 0.95 -3.03 -7.10
C ILE A 127 0.01 -3.88 -7.95
N LYS A 128 -1.12 -4.36 -7.41
CA LYS A 128 -2.13 -5.09 -8.17
C LYS A 128 -2.73 -4.27 -9.29
N GLU A 129 -3.09 -3.01 -9.06
CA GLU A 129 -3.56 -2.10 -10.12
C GLU A 129 -2.52 -1.97 -11.24
N GLN A 130 -1.24 -1.81 -10.89
CA GLN A 130 -0.17 -1.70 -11.87
C GLN A 130 0.02 -3.02 -12.65
N GLN A 131 0.00 -4.15 -11.98
CA GLN A 131 0.16 -5.46 -12.60
C GLN A 131 -1.03 -5.83 -13.49
N LEU A 132 -2.24 -5.78 -12.95
CA LEU A 132 -3.43 -6.33 -13.61
C LEU A 132 -4.09 -5.30 -14.55
N ASP A 133 -4.17 -4.05 -14.14
CA ASP A 133 -4.88 -3.02 -14.90
C ASP A 133 -3.98 -2.30 -15.94
N LEU A 134 -2.68 -2.18 -15.65
CA LEU A 134 -1.70 -1.50 -16.50
C LEU A 134 -0.64 -2.45 -17.08
N PHE A 135 -0.86 -3.75 -16.94
CA PHE A 135 -0.09 -4.82 -17.60
C PHE A 135 1.41 -4.88 -17.25
N ALA A 136 1.79 -4.50 -16.03
CA ALA A 136 3.15 -4.64 -15.54
C ALA A 136 3.61 -6.10 -15.39
N ASP A 137 2.66 -7.06 -15.31
CA ASP A 137 2.89 -8.51 -15.29
C ASP A 137 3.31 -9.08 -16.65
N ARG A 138 3.10 -8.34 -17.76
CA ARG A 138 3.41 -8.80 -19.11
C ARG A 138 4.89 -8.59 -19.45
N THR A 139 5.75 -9.40 -18.86
CA THR A 139 7.21 -9.40 -19.05
C THR A 139 7.66 -10.52 -19.98
N SER A 140 7.09 -10.60 -21.19
CA SER A 140 7.31 -11.67 -22.17
C SER A 140 8.31 -11.32 -23.28
N ALA A 141 9.05 -10.22 -23.15
CA ALA A 141 10.10 -9.88 -24.12
C ALA A 141 11.36 -10.71 -23.89
N GLY A 142 12.09 -11.01 -24.96
CA GLY A 142 13.28 -11.89 -24.93
C GLY A 142 14.49 -11.31 -24.18
N THR A 143 14.46 -10.03 -23.77
CA THR A 143 15.56 -9.42 -23.03
C THR A 143 15.08 -8.76 -21.74
N LEU A 144 15.96 -8.78 -20.71
CA LEU A 144 15.69 -8.09 -19.45
C LEU A 144 15.42 -6.60 -19.63
N ARG A 145 16.21 -5.94 -20.49
CA ARG A 145 16.06 -4.48 -20.75
C ARG A 145 14.71 -4.14 -21.35
N ALA A 146 14.20 -4.94 -22.28
CA ALA A 146 12.87 -4.71 -22.87
C ALA A 146 11.76 -4.92 -21.84
N ASN A 147 11.86 -5.91 -20.97
CA ASN A 147 10.92 -6.13 -19.89
C ASN A 147 10.97 -5.00 -18.84
N GLN A 148 12.17 -4.52 -18.52
CA GLN A 148 12.35 -3.38 -17.63
C GLN A 148 11.72 -2.11 -18.21
N LEU A 149 11.89 -1.83 -19.49
CA LEU A 149 11.26 -0.70 -20.17
C LEU A 149 9.73 -0.79 -20.12
N ARG A 150 9.15 -1.97 -20.30
CA ARG A 150 7.69 -2.20 -20.14
C ARG A 150 7.22 -1.88 -18.71
N LEU A 151 7.98 -2.28 -17.71
CA LEU A 151 7.68 -1.97 -16.31
C LEU A 151 7.73 -0.46 -16.05
N TRP A 152 8.71 0.25 -16.62
CA TRP A 152 8.78 1.71 -16.55
C TRP A 152 7.54 2.37 -17.18
N PHE A 153 7.12 1.95 -18.38
CA PHE A 153 5.90 2.47 -18.99
C PHE A 153 4.65 2.23 -18.15
N SER A 154 4.52 1.06 -17.55
CA SER A 154 3.42 0.77 -16.62
C SER A 154 3.46 1.69 -15.39
N SER A 155 4.65 1.96 -14.85
CA SER A 155 4.84 2.87 -13.72
C SER A 155 4.47 4.32 -14.10
N PHE A 156 4.88 4.81 -15.25
CA PHE A 156 4.45 6.11 -15.77
C PHE A 156 2.93 6.19 -15.97
N ALA A 157 2.33 5.17 -16.57
CA ALA A 157 0.89 5.10 -16.73
C ALA A 157 0.16 5.17 -15.38
N TYR A 158 0.68 4.47 -14.36
CA TYR A 158 0.14 4.53 -13.01
C TYR A 158 0.20 5.93 -12.40
N VAL A 159 1.33 6.63 -12.56
CA VAL A 159 1.49 8.02 -12.10
C VAL A 159 0.50 8.94 -12.79
N LEU A 160 0.35 8.83 -14.12
CA LEU A 160 -0.59 9.64 -14.90
C LEU A 160 -2.05 9.38 -14.48
N VAL A 161 -2.46 8.12 -14.33
CA VAL A 161 -3.82 7.79 -13.86
C VAL A 161 -4.05 8.27 -12.43
N SER A 162 -3.03 8.19 -11.57
CA SER A 162 -3.11 8.73 -10.20
C SER A 162 -3.24 10.25 -10.17
N ALA A 163 -2.53 10.97 -11.05
CA ALA A 163 -2.69 12.41 -11.22
C ALA A 163 -4.09 12.76 -11.77
N LEU A 164 -4.57 12.01 -12.76
CA LEU A 164 -5.92 12.14 -13.29
C LEU A 164 -6.99 12.00 -12.20
N ARG A 165 -6.87 11.00 -11.33
CA ARG A 165 -7.79 10.83 -10.19
C ARG A 165 -7.83 12.06 -9.30
N ARG A 166 -6.65 12.55 -8.90
CA ARG A 166 -6.53 13.68 -7.95
C ARG A 166 -6.97 15.01 -8.52
N VAL A 167 -6.73 15.24 -9.78
CA VAL A 167 -6.96 16.54 -10.44
C VAL A 167 -8.26 16.52 -11.24
N ALA A 168 -8.34 15.68 -12.26
CA ALA A 168 -9.44 15.69 -13.21
C ALA A 168 -10.73 15.05 -12.66
N LEU A 169 -10.59 13.91 -11.95
CA LEU A 169 -11.76 13.17 -11.47
C LEU A 169 -12.24 13.59 -10.08
N LYS A 170 -11.62 14.61 -9.48
CA LYS A 170 -12.04 15.15 -8.18
C LYS A 170 -13.53 15.52 -8.20
N GLY A 171 -14.27 14.98 -7.20
CA GLY A 171 -15.70 15.21 -7.04
C GLY A 171 -16.57 14.54 -8.11
N THR A 172 -16.05 13.53 -8.82
CA THR A 172 -16.82 12.64 -9.68
C THR A 172 -16.98 11.27 -9.04
N ARG A 173 -17.91 10.45 -9.56
CA ARG A 173 -18.09 9.05 -9.13
C ARG A 173 -16.91 8.12 -9.48
N LEU A 174 -15.92 8.58 -10.23
CA LEU A 174 -14.70 7.84 -10.57
C LEU A 174 -13.46 8.37 -9.83
N ALA A 175 -13.59 9.27 -8.86
CA ALA A 175 -12.48 9.83 -8.10
C ALA A 175 -11.63 8.76 -7.39
N ASP A 176 -12.29 7.73 -6.83
CA ASP A 176 -11.63 6.63 -6.11
C ASP A 176 -11.60 5.31 -6.91
N ALA A 177 -11.92 5.37 -8.21
CA ALA A 177 -11.99 4.19 -9.06
C ALA A 177 -10.59 3.61 -9.34
N SER A 178 -10.49 2.27 -9.51
CA SER A 178 -9.25 1.60 -9.92
C SER A 178 -8.79 2.03 -11.32
N CYS A 179 -7.50 1.83 -11.63
CA CYS A 179 -6.95 2.07 -12.96
C CYS A 179 -7.73 1.32 -14.06
N GLY A 180 -8.13 0.06 -13.80
CA GLY A 180 -8.94 -0.74 -14.72
C GLY A 180 -10.31 -0.14 -14.98
N THR A 181 -10.98 0.34 -13.94
CA THR A 181 -12.28 0.99 -14.05
C THR A 181 -12.19 2.29 -14.87
N ILE A 182 -11.20 3.15 -14.60
CA ILE A 182 -10.98 4.38 -15.35
C ILE A 182 -10.70 4.07 -16.81
N ARG A 183 -9.81 3.10 -17.08
CA ARG A 183 -9.48 2.68 -18.43
C ARG A 183 -10.71 2.21 -19.21
N LEU A 184 -11.54 1.35 -18.60
CA LEU A 184 -12.72 0.79 -19.28
C LEU A 184 -13.83 1.81 -19.47
N LYS A 185 -14.04 2.71 -18.52
CA LYS A 185 -15.21 3.59 -18.48
C LYS A 185 -14.93 4.99 -19.02
N LEU A 186 -13.68 5.43 -19.02
CA LEU A 186 -13.31 6.78 -19.43
C LEU A 186 -12.41 6.82 -20.67
N PHE A 187 -11.47 5.84 -20.84
CA PHE A 187 -10.55 5.85 -21.99
C PHE A 187 -11.04 4.97 -23.16
N LYS A 188 -11.85 3.96 -22.91
CA LYS A 188 -12.42 3.12 -23.97
C LYS A 188 -13.80 3.61 -24.43
N ILE A 189 -13.91 4.89 -24.73
CA ILE A 189 -15.11 5.46 -25.32
C ILE A 189 -14.95 5.43 -26.84
N ALA A 190 -15.94 4.88 -27.55
CA ALA A 190 -15.93 4.92 -29.02
C ALA A 190 -15.97 6.37 -29.52
N ALA A 191 -15.16 6.66 -30.50
CA ALA A 191 -15.08 8.01 -31.08
C ALA A 191 -14.93 7.96 -32.61
N LEU A 192 -15.56 8.90 -33.27
CA LEU A 192 -15.29 9.24 -34.69
C LEU A 192 -14.30 10.38 -34.70
N VAL A 193 -13.20 10.23 -35.43
CA VAL A 193 -12.16 11.26 -35.57
C VAL A 193 -12.22 11.84 -36.96
N GLU A 194 -12.49 13.13 -37.06
CA GLU A 194 -12.44 13.90 -38.31
C GLU A 194 -11.15 14.73 -38.32
N VAL A 195 -10.39 14.59 -39.38
CA VAL A 195 -9.11 15.31 -39.58
C VAL A 195 -9.27 16.30 -40.73
N SER A 196 -9.00 17.56 -40.45
CA SER A 196 -8.90 18.61 -41.46
C SER A 196 -7.52 19.28 -41.40
N VAL A 197 -7.20 20.10 -42.41
CA VAL A 197 -5.90 20.82 -42.50
C VAL A 197 -5.61 21.68 -41.25
N ARG A 198 -6.65 22.12 -40.52
CA ARG A 198 -6.51 23.09 -39.43
C ARG A 198 -6.91 22.55 -38.05
N ARG A 199 -7.56 21.39 -37.95
CA ARG A 199 -8.06 20.85 -36.65
C ARG A 199 -8.42 19.39 -36.74
N PHE A 200 -8.33 18.78 -35.56
CA PHE A 200 -8.89 17.46 -35.28
C PHE A 200 -10.18 17.63 -34.47
N VAL A 201 -11.23 16.96 -34.89
CA VAL A 201 -12.50 16.91 -34.15
C VAL A 201 -12.76 15.49 -33.74
N ILE A 202 -13.03 15.29 -32.47
CA ILE A 202 -13.29 13.97 -31.86
C ILE A 202 -14.75 13.96 -31.40
N HIS A 203 -15.58 13.22 -32.10
CA HIS A 203 -16.98 12.99 -31.71
C HIS A 203 -17.07 11.74 -30.83
N LEU A 204 -17.27 11.93 -29.54
CA LEU A 204 -17.46 10.83 -28.60
C LEU A 204 -18.88 10.28 -28.71
N ALA A 205 -19.05 8.96 -28.52
CA ALA A 205 -20.35 8.30 -28.57
C ALA A 205 -21.36 8.93 -27.60
N SER A 206 -22.49 9.39 -28.15
CA SER A 206 -23.56 10.02 -27.34
C SER A 206 -24.25 9.07 -26.38
N ALA A 207 -24.14 7.76 -26.60
CA ALA A 207 -24.65 6.72 -25.70
C ALA A 207 -23.71 6.42 -24.51
N CYS A 208 -22.55 7.11 -24.39
CA CYS A 208 -21.63 6.86 -23.27
C CYS A 208 -22.25 7.28 -21.93
N PRO A 209 -22.40 6.36 -20.95
CA PRO A 209 -23.04 6.65 -19.66
C PRO A 209 -22.15 7.50 -18.71
N TYR A 210 -20.92 7.84 -19.12
CA TYR A 210 -19.94 8.61 -18.33
C TYR A 210 -19.65 9.98 -18.94
N GLN A 211 -20.56 10.54 -19.75
CA GLN A 211 -20.40 11.87 -20.35
C GLN A 211 -20.26 12.98 -19.31
N ASP A 212 -21.04 12.90 -18.24
CA ASP A 212 -21.00 13.83 -17.10
C ASP A 212 -19.62 13.85 -16.45
N VAL A 213 -19.04 12.67 -16.21
CA VAL A 213 -17.69 12.50 -15.64
C VAL A 213 -16.64 13.05 -16.59
N PHE A 214 -16.71 12.72 -17.88
CA PHE A 214 -15.77 13.19 -18.89
C PHE A 214 -15.78 14.73 -18.99
N ARG A 215 -16.96 15.33 -19.10
CA ARG A 215 -17.12 16.80 -19.15
C ARG A 215 -16.59 17.47 -17.88
N LYS A 216 -16.82 16.89 -16.71
CA LYS A 216 -16.30 17.41 -15.44
C LYS A 216 -14.80 17.27 -15.36
N ALA A 217 -14.22 16.14 -15.81
CA ALA A 217 -12.79 15.94 -15.88
C ALA A 217 -12.10 16.98 -16.78
N CYS A 218 -12.64 17.24 -17.98
CA CYS A 218 -12.12 18.27 -18.86
C CYS A 218 -12.17 19.66 -18.21
N ARG A 219 -13.27 20.01 -17.55
CA ARG A 219 -13.38 21.29 -16.82
C ARG A 219 -12.35 21.39 -15.69
N ASN A 220 -12.16 20.35 -14.90
CA ASN A 220 -11.19 20.33 -13.82
C ASN A 220 -9.74 20.51 -14.32
N LEU A 221 -9.42 20.00 -15.51
CA LEU A 221 -8.09 20.15 -16.12
C LEU A 221 -7.84 21.56 -16.68
N HIS A 222 -8.88 22.28 -17.11
CA HIS A 222 -8.75 23.62 -17.69
C HIS A 222 -8.77 24.74 -16.61
N TYR A 223 -9.34 24.49 -15.45
CA TYR A 223 -9.52 25.50 -14.39
C TYR A 223 -8.36 25.65 -13.37
N PRO A 224 -7.44 24.73 -13.13
CA PRO A 224 -6.41 24.93 -12.12
C PRO A 224 -5.29 25.91 -12.51
N LEU A 225 -5.30 26.46 -13.71
CA LEU A 225 -4.30 27.43 -14.19
C LEU A 225 -4.79 28.89 -14.18
N ARG A 226 -5.94 29.17 -13.56
CA ARG A 226 -6.42 30.53 -13.29
C ARG A 226 -6.39 30.79 -11.78
N THR A 227 -5.19 30.96 -11.22
CA THR A 227 -4.94 31.69 -9.98
C THR A 227 -4.24 32.99 -10.34
#